data_b4f748afd207c2f56c97c220697ab8cd
#
_entry.id   b4f748afd207c2f56c97c220697ab8cd
#
_cell.length_a   1.000
_cell.length_b   1.000
_cell.length_c   1.000
_cell.angle_alpha   90.00
_cell.angle_beta   90.00
_cell.angle_gamma   90.00
#
_symmetry.space_group_name_H-M   'P 1'
#
loop_
_entity.id
_entity.type
_entity.pdbx_description
1 polymer ?
#
loop_
_entity_poly.entity_id
_entity_poly.type
_entity_poly.pdbx_seq_one_letter_code
_entity_poly.pdbx_strand_id
1 'polypeptide(L)'
;MNKIVLTAIVCGLLFACQQPTNKKITEKVVETEEKHKLQLVYTNLVDTESQQELQQALAAAGVSTKNIGDFLESVALFNNTVGIKVGLVPQGYATIDSLLPQYDEAAIQSQWTRKYPIFQGYNCRITSFTLLRDFVAVATPTTRVSTDDEILFIDKEVLRTMPKKYFTAEDEARFWALFSSMPTKNTKEVASHLATVQHVWKERGISFPKKDDPMKASFISVLFHSQLSADENTLFVGHVGILVPLKQGGILFVEKLAFQEPYQVIKFQNRTELSDYLMNRYDVEWDQPTAIPFIMENDALLEGYRSNPYKKK
;
A
#
# COMPACT_ATOMS: atom_id res chain seq x y z
N MET A 1 63.60 4.86 72.77
CA MET A 1 64.03 6.27 72.81
C MET A 1 62.91 7.11 72.25
N ASN A 2 62.13 7.70 73.14
CA ASN A 2 62.02 9.14 73.42
C ASN A 2 61.59 9.95 72.17
N LYS A 3 60.57 10.74 72.10
CA LYS A 3 59.88 11.66 73.04
C LYS A 3 58.59 12.15 72.41
N ILE A 4 57.48 12.21 73.13
CA ILE A 4 56.85 13.38 73.75
C ILE A 4 56.15 14.33 72.74
N VAL A 5 54.82 14.31 72.69
CA VAL A 5 53.83 15.22 73.30
C VAL A 5 53.84 16.67 72.71
N LEU A 6 52.77 17.11 72.14
CA LEU A 6 52.02 18.25 72.68
C LEU A 6 50.60 18.38 72.04
N THR A 7 49.71 18.58 72.98
CA THR A 7 48.29 18.86 72.85
C THR A 7 48.12 20.35 72.50
N ALA A 8 47.18 20.65 71.61
CA ALA A 8 46.52 21.94 71.63
C ALA A 8 45.08 21.82 71.20
N ILE A 9 44.19 22.04 72.11
CA ILE A 9 42.73 22.18 71.93
C ILE A 9 42.47 23.59 71.44
N VAL A 10 41.72 23.77 70.36
CA VAL A 10 41.00 25.00 70.09
C VAL A 10 39.58 24.64 69.59
N CYS A 11 38.61 25.05 70.39
CA CYS A 11 37.19 25.11 70.08
C CYS A 11 36.90 26.05 68.91
N GLY A 12 36.07 25.71 68.03
CA GLY A 12 35.59 26.58 66.94
C GLY A 12 34.35 26.08 66.24
N LEU A 13 33.22 26.44 66.83
CA LEU A 13 31.91 26.70 66.20
C LEU A 13 31.50 25.91 64.96
N LEU A 14 30.49 25.04 65.11
CA LEU A 14 29.64 24.38 64.13
C LEU A 14 28.80 25.44 63.38
N PHE A 15 29.08 25.62 62.10
CA PHE A 15 28.10 26.15 61.15
C PHE A 15 27.66 24.99 60.29
N ALA A 16 26.43 24.52 60.54
CA ALA A 16 25.74 23.56 59.69
C ALA A 16 25.27 24.29 58.44
N CYS A 17 25.99 24.15 57.31
CA CYS A 17 25.44 24.43 55.99
C CYS A 17 24.62 23.23 55.52
N GLN A 18 23.31 23.37 55.62
CA GLN A 18 22.37 22.49 54.89
C GLN A 18 22.52 22.76 53.40
N GLN A 19 23.07 21.80 52.66
CA GLN A 19 22.94 21.75 51.20
C GLN A 19 21.49 21.35 50.82
N PRO A 20 20.85 22.08 49.89
CA PRO A 20 19.57 21.64 49.36
C PRO A 20 19.76 20.39 48.50
N THR A 21 19.19 19.29 48.92
CA THR A 21 19.04 18.06 48.10
C THR A 21 18.15 18.38 46.91
N ASN A 22 18.78 18.62 45.76
CA ASN A 22 18.09 18.62 44.48
C ASN A 22 17.53 17.20 44.21
N LYS A 23 16.29 16.94 44.64
CA LYS A 23 15.49 15.86 44.08
C LYS A 23 15.25 16.19 42.61
N LYS A 24 16.02 15.56 41.70
CA LYS A 24 15.63 15.43 40.32
C LYS A 24 14.31 14.69 40.30
N ILE A 25 13.23 15.43 40.14
CA ILE A 25 11.94 14.89 39.72
C ILE A 25 12.16 14.49 38.26
N THR A 26 12.41 13.20 38.05
CA THR A 26 12.33 12.59 36.73
C THR A 26 10.82 12.54 36.42
N GLU A 27 10.30 13.60 35.83
CA GLU A 27 9.02 13.49 35.13
C GLU A 27 9.18 12.42 34.10
N LYS A 28 8.61 11.26 34.38
CA LYS A 28 8.30 10.25 33.37
C LYS A 28 7.30 10.95 32.46
N VAL A 29 7.79 11.47 31.33
CA VAL A 29 6.94 11.79 30.18
C VAL A 29 6.32 10.46 29.80
N VAL A 30 5.12 10.21 30.28
CA VAL A 30 4.25 9.18 29.73
C VAL A 30 3.84 9.76 28.39
N GLU A 31 4.59 9.43 27.33
CA GLU A 31 4.08 9.51 25.97
C GLU A 31 2.83 8.61 25.95
N THR A 32 1.69 9.19 26.21
CA THR A 32 0.42 8.63 25.78
C THR A 32 0.51 8.64 24.27
N GLU A 33 0.84 7.50 23.66
CA GLU A 33 0.51 7.24 22.27
C GLU A 33 -1.01 7.44 22.16
N GLU A 34 -1.44 8.66 21.85
CA GLU A 34 -2.76 8.86 21.30
C GLU A 34 -2.79 7.98 20.05
N LYS A 35 -3.50 6.87 20.13
CA LYS A 35 -3.85 6.07 18.96
C LYS A 35 -4.58 7.01 18.03
N HIS A 36 -3.84 7.63 17.09
CA HIS A 36 -4.45 8.39 16.02
C HIS A 36 -5.44 7.45 15.33
N LYS A 37 -6.71 7.70 15.58
CA LYS A 37 -7.79 7.00 14.88
C LYS A 37 -7.66 7.41 13.43
N LEU A 38 -7.24 6.49 12.58
CA LEU A 38 -7.08 6.76 11.16
C LEU A 38 -8.43 7.19 10.59
N GLN A 39 -8.50 8.44 10.16
CA GLN A 39 -9.67 9.03 9.53
C GLN A 39 -9.44 9.00 8.03
N LEU A 40 -10.32 8.34 7.27
CA LEU A 40 -10.19 8.28 5.82
C LEU A 40 -10.91 9.46 5.17
N VAL A 41 -10.18 10.14 4.27
CA VAL A 41 -10.70 11.14 3.36
C VAL A 41 -10.61 10.56 1.95
N TYR A 42 -11.75 10.22 1.35
CA TYR A 42 -11.77 9.47 0.09
C TYR A 42 -12.87 9.91 -0.87
N THR A 43 -12.69 9.58 -2.14
CA THR A 43 -13.69 9.75 -3.21
C THR A 43 -13.78 8.49 -4.06
N ASN A 44 -14.94 8.29 -4.71
CA ASN A 44 -15.12 7.25 -5.72
C ASN A 44 -15.11 7.84 -7.15
N LEU A 45 -14.66 9.07 -7.32
CA LEU A 45 -14.54 9.73 -8.64
C LEU A 45 -15.87 9.77 -9.40
N VAL A 46 -16.99 10.00 -8.71
CA VAL A 46 -18.32 10.10 -9.35
C VAL A 46 -18.50 11.44 -10.05
N ASP A 47 -18.00 12.50 -9.46
CA ASP A 47 -18.14 13.87 -9.94
C ASP A 47 -16.92 14.36 -10.75
N THR A 48 -17.15 15.39 -11.57
CA THR A 48 -16.14 15.97 -12.46
C THR A 48 -15.00 16.65 -11.69
N GLU A 49 -15.28 17.25 -10.53
CA GLU A 49 -14.29 18.01 -9.76
C GLU A 49 -13.23 17.07 -9.18
N SER A 50 -13.65 15.97 -8.53
CA SER A 50 -12.72 14.96 -8.01
C SER A 50 -11.92 14.27 -9.12
N GLN A 51 -12.53 14.03 -10.29
CA GLN A 51 -11.82 13.50 -11.46
C GLN A 51 -10.75 14.46 -11.98
N GLN A 52 -11.07 15.77 -12.06
CA GLN A 52 -10.11 16.78 -12.50
C GLN A 52 -8.95 16.97 -11.51
N GLU A 53 -9.23 16.97 -10.20
CA GLU A 53 -8.18 17.00 -9.17
C GLU A 53 -7.21 15.84 -9.36
N LEU A 54 -7.73 14.61 -9.48
CA LEU A 54 -6.90 13.43 -9.71
C LEU A 54 -6.13 13.50 -11.03
N GLN A 55 -6.78 13.90 -12.12
CA GLN A 55 -6.15 14.03 -13.43
C GLN A 55 -4.94 14.97 -13.38
N GLN A 56 -5.09 16.13 -12.71
CA GLN A 56 -3.99 17.09 -12.54
C GLN A 56 -2.85 16.51 -11.71
N ALA A 57 -3.17 15.81 -10.62
CA ALA A 57 -2.17 15.17 -9.76
C ALA A 57 -1.40 14.07 -10.52
N LEU A 58 -2.10 13.17 -11.23
CA LEU A 58 -1.49 12.13 -12.05
C LEU A 58 -0.60 12.69 -13.16
N ALA A 59 -1.05 13.74 -13.87
CA ALA A 59 -0.26 14.39 -14.90
C ALA A 59 1.01 15.03 -14.32
N ALA A 60 0.91 15.71 -13.17
CA ALA A 60 2.05 16.27 -12.46
C ALA A 60 3.05 15.19 -12.01
N ALA A 61 2.54 14.01 -11.62
CA ALA A 61 3.35 12.84 -11.25
C ALA A 61 3.89 12.05 -12.47
N GLY A 62 3.67 12.57 -13.69
CA GLY A 62 4.28 12.05 -14.92
C GLY A 62 3.53 10.91 -15.60
N VAL A 63 2.26 10.69 -15.24
CA VAL A 63 1.38 9.74 -15.93
C VAL A 63 0.92 10.35 -17.25
N SER A 64 0.94 9.56 -18.32
CA SER A 64 0.56 10.04 -19.66
C SER A 64 -0.95 10.36 -19.75
N THR A 65 -1.31 11.36 -20.53
CA THR A 65 -2.71 11.74 -20.78
C THR A 65 -3.53 10.56 -21.28
N LYS A 66 -2.94 9.69 -22.11
CA LYS A 66 -3.59 8.48 -22.61
C LYS A 66 -3.94 7.51 -21.47
N ASN A 67 -2.99 7.23 -20.57
CA ASN A 67 -3.22 6.29 -19.46
C ASN A 67 -4.26 6.83 -18.47
N ILE A 68 -4.22 8.15 -18.20
CA ILE A 68 -5.24 8.82 -17.38
C ILE A 68 -6.62 8.70 -18.04
N GLY A 69 -6.72 8.93 -19.34
CA GLY A 69 -7.97 8.81 -20.09
C GLY A 69 -8.53 7.38 -20.06
N ASP A 70 -7.70 6.37 -20.31
CA ASP A 70 -8.07 4.95 -20.23
C ASP A 70 -8.59 4.57 -18.83
N PHE A 71 -7.95 5.09 -17.78
CA PHE A 71 -8.39 4.89 -16.39
C PHE A 71 -9.73 5.57 -16.10
N LEU A 72 -9.89 6.85 -16.43
CA LEU A 72 -11.14 7.58 -16.15
C LEU A 72 -12.32 7.01 -16.94
N GLU A 73 -12.09 6.49 -18.13
CA GLU A 73 -13.12 5.75 -18.88
C GLU A 73 -13.54 4.46 -18.14
N SER A 74 -12.59 3.75 -17.54
CA SER A 74 -12.89 2.57 -16.71
C SER A 74 -13.67 2.92 -15.45
N VAL A 75 -13.35 4.05 -14.81
CA VAL A 75 -14.10 4.62 -13.67
C VAL A 75 -15.52 4.95 -14.08
N ALA A 76 -15.70 5.66 -15.19
CA ALA A 76 -17.01 6.04 -15.71
C ALA A 76 -17.86 4.80 -16.08
N LEU A 77 -17.22 3.79 -16.70
CA LEU A 77 -17.87 2.53 -17.00
C LEU A 77 -18.45 1.87 -15.74
N PHE A 78 -17.65 1.80 -14.66
CA PHE A 78 -18.07 1.22 -13.40
C PHE A 78 -19.17 2.05 -12.74
N ASN A 79 -18.92 3.33 -12.48
CA ASN A 79 -19.84 4.20 -11.75
C ASN A 79 -21.20 4.34 -12.46
N ASN A 80 -21.22 4.45 -13.80
CA ASN A 80 -22.45 4.48 -14.60
C ASN A 80 -23.21 3.15 -14.62
N THR A 81 -22.52 2.04 -14.35
CA THR A 81 -23.16 0.72 -14.33
C THR A 81 -23.79 0.44 -12.98
N VAL A 82 -23.09 0.74 -11.89
CA VAL A 82 -23.56 0.40 -10.54
C VAL A 82 -24.38 1.52 -9.89
N GLY A 83 -24.20 2.76 -10.34
CA GLY A 83 -24.88 3.94 -9.79
C GLY A 83 -24.44 4.30 -8.38
N ILE A 84 -24.88 5.46 -7.90
CA ILE A 84 -24.40 6.00 -6.60
C ILE A 84 -25.03 5.35 -5.36
N LYS A 85 -26.17 4.68 -5.52
CA LYS A 85 -26.94 4.12 -4.39
C LYS A 85 -26.25 2.94 -3.69
N VAL A 86 -25.18 2.43 -4.27
CA VAL A 86 -24.38 1.33 -3.70
C VAL A 86 -23.34 1.81 -2.67
N GLY A 87 -23.44 3.05 -2.21
CA GLY A 87 -22.53 3.62 -1.21
C GLY A 87 -21.39 4.44 -1.80
N LEU A 88 -21.45 4.81 -3.09
CA LEU A 88 -20.43 5.69 -3.68
C LEU A 88 -20.57 7.12 -3.15
N VAL A 89 -19.44 7.80 -2.96
CA VAL A 89 -19.39 9.24 -2.64
C VAL A 89 -19.85 10.02 -3.87
N PRO A 90 -20.99 10.72 -3.80
CA PRO A 90 -21.60 11.30 -4.98
C PRO A 90 -20.89 12.58 -5.47
N GLN A 91 -20.18 13.29 -4.56
CA GLN A 91 -19.51 14.55 -4.88
C GLN A 91 -18.31 14.79 -3.96
N GLY A 92 -17.18 15.18 -4.52
CA GLY A 92 -15.96 15.54 -3.81
C GLY A 92 -15.40 14.39 -2.99
N TYR A 93 -14.98 14.68 -1.77
CA TYR A 93 -14.43 13.73 -0.83
C TYR A 93 -15.31 13.59 0.40
N ALA A 94 -15.54 12.35 0.85
CA ALA A 94 -16.15 12.05 2.12
C ALA A 94 -15.06 11.80 3.18
N THR A 95 -15.38 12.14 4.43
CA THR A 95 -14.56 11.81 5.58
C THR A 95 -15.29 10.79 6.44
N ILE A 96 -14.63 9.70 6.80
CA ILE A 96 -15.20 8.67 7.67
C ILE A 96 -14.23 8.35 8.83
N ASP A 97 -14.82 8.02 9.99
CA ASP A 97 -14.09 7.58 11.19
C ASP A 97 -13.83 6.06 11.19
N SER A 98 -14.11 5.39 10.10
CA SER A 98 -13.81 3.98 9.86
C SER A 98 -12.56 3.85 9.01
N LEU A 99 -11.83 2.77 9.19
CA LEU A 99 -10.66 2.45 8.34
C LEU A 99 -11.08 1.95 6.95
N LEU A 100 -12.31 1.49 6.78
CA LEU A 100 -12.80 0.91 5.52
C LEU A 100 -14.16 1.50 5.16
N PRO A 101 -14.31 2.10 3.97
CA PRO A 101 -15.61 2.46 3.41
C PRO A 101 -16.51 1.23 3.29
N GLN A 102 -17.82 1.44 3.37
CA GLN A 102 -18.82 0.39 3.24
C GLN A 102 -19.56 0.55 1.92
N TYR A 103 -19.69 -0.55 1.18
CA TYR A 103 -20.38 -0.61 -0.11
C TYR A 103 -21.42 -1.73 -0.10
N ASP A 104 -22.48 -1.58 -0.88
CA ASP A 104 -23.45 -2.66 -1.13
C ASP A 104 -22.92 -3.55 -2.27
N GLU A 105 -22.00 -4.47 -1.91
CA GLU A 105 -21.37 -5.38 -2.86
C GLU A 105 -22.38 -6.26 -3.60
N ALA A 106 -23.44 -6.68 -2.93
CA ALA A 106 -24.50 -7.49 -3.54
C ALA A 106 -25.26 -6.72 -4.64
N ALA A 107 -25.58 -5.45 -4.37
CA ALA A 107 -26.18 -4.58 -5.37
C ALA A 107 -25.22 -4.28 -6.54
N ILE A 108 -23.96 -4.04 -6.26
CA ILE A 108 -22.90 -3.84 -7.27
C ILE A 108 -22.83 -5.06 -8.17
N GLN A 109 -22.66 -6.26 -7.59
CA GLN A 109 -22.58 -7.52 -8.33
C GLN A 109 -23.83 -7.75 -9.21
N SER A 110 -25.01 -7.54 -8.65
CA SER A 110 -26.27 -7.71 -9.37
C SER A 110 -26.38 -6.77 -10.58
N GLN A 111 -26.07 -5.48 -10.41
CA GLN A 111 -26.12 -4.49 -11.47
C GLN A 111 -25.06 -4.74 -12.53
N TRP A 112 -23.84 -5.09 -12.10
CA TRP A 112 -22.75 -5.41 -13.02
C TRP A 112 -23.06 -6.63 -13.88
N THR A 113 -23.41 -7.77 -13.29
CA THR A 113 -23.69 -9.03 -14.01
C THR A 113 -24.86 -8.92 -14.98
N ARG A 114 -25.87 -8.09 -14.64
CA ARG A 114 -26.99 -7.81 -15.55
C ARG A 114 -26.54 -7.18 -16.86
N LYS A 115 -25.55 -6.26 -16.79
CA LYS A 115 -25.04 -5.52 -17.94
C LYS A 115 -23.89 -6.25 -18.64
N TYR A 116 -23.05 -6.91 -17.86
CA TYR A 116 -21.85 -7.59 -18.31
C TYR A 116 -21.79 -9.04 -17.80
N PRO A 117 -22.54 -9.97 -18.39
CA PRO A 117 -22.65 -11.34 -17.88
C PRO A 117 -21.35 -12.15 -17.98
N ILE A 118 -20.41 -11.76 -18.85
CA ILE A 118 -19.14 -12.45 -19.09
C ILE A 118 -17.94 -11.64 -18.58
N PHE A 119 -17.97 -10.31 -18.74
CA PHE A 119 -16.89 -9.43 -18.30
C PHE A 119 -16.98 -9.17 -16.81
N GLN A 120 -16.04 -9.71 -16.05
CA GLN A 120 -16.00 -9.61 -14.58
C GLN A 120 -15.77 -8.18 -14.05
N GLY A 121 -15.25 -7.27 -14.88
CA GLY A 121 -14.77 -5.95 -14.48
C GLY A 121 -13.26 -5.93 -14.30
N TYR A 122 -12.72 -4.74 -14.14
CA TYR A 122 -11.29 -4.56 -13.87
C TYR A 122 -10.99 -4.77 -12.38
N ASN A 123 -9.83 -5.33 -12.08
CA ASN A 123 -9.31 -5.47 -10.72
C ASN A 123 -8.20 -4.44 -10.43
N CYS A 124 -7.58 -4.55 -9.24
CA CYS A 124 -6.48 -3.70 -8.81
C CYS A 124 -5.27 -3.78 -9.75
N ARG A 125 -4.87 -4.98 -10.22
CA ARG A 125 -3.70 -5.17 -11.09
C ARG A 125 -3.88 -4.53 -12.46
N ILE A 126 -5.00 -4.81 -13.13
CA ILE A 126 -5.31 -4.24 -14.45
C ILE A 126 -5.44 -2.72 -14.36
N THR A 127 -6.10 -2.20 -13.33
CA THR A 127 -6.27 -0.76 -13.10
C THR A 127 -4.94 -0.06 -12.88
N SER A 128 -4.12 -0.58 -11.97
CA SER A 128 -2.83 0.03 -11.65
C SER A 128 -1.87 -0.04 -12.85
N PHE A 129 -1.86 -1.15 -13.56
CA PHE A 129 -1.05 -1.26 -14.76
C PHE A 129 -1.55 -0.34 -15.89
N THR A 130 -2.85 -0.16 -16.05
CA THR A 130 -3.41 0.83 -17.00
C THR A 130 -2.84 2.22 -16.77
N LEU A 131 -2.73 2.66 -15.51
CA LEU A 131 -2.17 3.96 -15.15
C LEU A 131 -0.65 4.02 -15.33
N LEU A 132 0.09 3.01 -14.85
CA LEU A 132 1.55 3.08 -14.71
C LEU A 132 2.33 2.14 -15.63
N ARG A 133 1.75 1.63 -16.72
CA ARG A 133 2.47 0.74 -17.66
C ARG A 133 3.75 1.36 -18.23
N ASP A 134 3.83 2.71 -18.31
CA ASP A 134 5.02 3.44 -18.77
C ASP A 134 6.07 3.65 -17.65
N PHE A 135 5.79 3.17 -16.44
CA PHE A 135 6.69 3.22 -15.28
C PHE A 135 7.37 1.88 -15.01
N VAL A 136 7.00 0.85 -15.74
CA VAL A 136 7.61 -0.49 -15.68
C VAL A 136 8.27 -0.78 -17.01
N ALA A 137 9.56 -1.08 -16.97
CA ALA A 137 10.28 -1.63 -18.11
C ALA A 137 10.60 -3.10 -17.84
N VAL A 138 10.51 -3.92 -18.87
CA VAL A 138 10.93 -5.32 -18.85
C VAL A 138 11.93 -5.49 -19.96
N ALA A 139 13.20 -5.69 -19.60
CA ALA A 139 14.23 -6.09 -20.56
C ALA A 139 13.83 -7.45 -21.14
N THR A 140 14.35 -7.80 -22.33
CA THR A 140 14.03 -9.09 -22.96
C THR A 140 14.16 -10.20 -21.93
N PRO A 141 13.05 -10.87 -21.55
CA PRO A 141 13.07 -11.78 -20.41
C PRO A 141 13.99 -12.95 -20.70
N THR A 142 14.89 -13.25 -19.79
CA THR A 142 15.75 -14.45 -19.87
C THR A 142 14.96 -15.70 -19.47
N THR A 143 13.87 -15.53 -18.70
CA THR A 143 12.97 -16.60 -18.26
C THR A 143 11.58 -16.36 -18.83
N ARG A 144 10.98 -17.40 -19.41
CA ARG A 144 9.57 -17.36 -19.81
C ARG A 144 8.69 -17.33 -18.55
N VAL A 145 7.90 -16.27 -18.43
CA VAL A 145 6.85 -16.21 -17.42
C VAL A 145 5.68 -17.06 -17.93
N SER A 146 5.20 -17.99 -17.09
CA SER A 146 4.05 -18.81 -17.41
C SER A 146 2.80 -17.93 -17.52
N THR A 147 2.07 -18.06 -18.63
CA THR A 147 0.75 -17.46 -18.78
C THR A 147 -0.37 -18.32 -18.14
N ASP A 148 0.00 -19.48 -17.60
CA ASP A 148 -0.91 -20.44 -16.95
C ASP A 148 -0.84 -20.37 -15.43
N ASP A 149 -0.39 -19.21 -14.90
CA ASP A 149 -0.37 -18.91 -13.48
C ASP A 149 -1.81 -18.83 -12.94
N GLU A 150 -2.15 -19.71 -12.00
CA GLU A 150 -3.50 -19.79 -11.42
C GLU A 150 -3.91 -18.50 -10.72
N ILE A 151 -2.96 -17.76 -10.13
CA ILE A 151 -3.20 -16.47 -9.49
C ILE A 151 -3.74 -15.43 -10.49
N LEU A 152 -3.35 -15.55 -11.76
CA LEU A 152 -3.74 -14.61 -12.83
C LEU A 152 -4.84 -15.14 -13.76
N PHE A 153 -5.47 -16.27 -13.42
CA PHE A 153 -6.53 -16.85 -14.26
C PHE A 153 -7.65 -15.86 -14.54
N ILE A 154 -8.15 -15.16 -13.52
CA ILE A 154 -9.22 -14.17 -13.68
C ILE A 154 -8.75 -12.95 -14.48
N ASP A 155 -7.50 -12.49 -14.27
CA ASP A 155 -6.93 -11.40 -15.05
C ASP A 155 -6.88 -11.74 -16.55
N LYS A 156 -6.50 -12.98 -16.89
CA LYS A 156 -6.49 -13.50 -18.27
C LYS A 156 -7.88 -13.45 -18.90
N GLU A 157 -8.90 -13.91 -18.18
CA GLU A 157 -10.28 -13.86 -18.65
C GLU A 157 -10.79 -12.41 -18.81
N VAL A 158 -10.45 -11.52 -17.91
CA VAL A 158 -10.80 -10.10 -18.01
C VAL A 158 -10.14 -9.46 -19.22
N LEU A 159 -8.84 -9.66 -19.43
CA LEU A 159 -8.12 -9.12 -20.59
C LEU A 159 -8.68 -9.67 -21.92
N ARG A 160 -9.21 -10.90 -21.90
CA ARG A 160 -9.87 -11.50 -23.08
C ARG A 160 -11.26 -10.92 -23.35
N THR A 161 -12.05 -10.64 -22.30
CA THR A 161 -13.48 -10.28 -22.37
C THR A 161 -13.78 -8.80 -22.23
N MET A 162 -12.77 -7.97 -21.86
CA MET A 162 -12.97 -6.54 -21.66
C MET A 162 -13.51 -5.85 -22.92
N PRO A 163 -14.47 -4.92 -22.76
CA PRO A 163 -15.16 -4.28 -23.88
C PRO A 163 -14.24 -3.38 -24.71
N LYS A 164 -13.16 -2.88 -24.12
CA LYS A 164 -12.14 -2.06 -24.79
C LYS A 164 -10.76 -2.59 -24.46
N LYS A 165 -9.94 -2.82 -25.49
CA LYS A 165 -8.56 -3.26 -25.34
C LYS A 165 -7.67 -2.07 -24.99
N TYR A 166 -7.15 -2.05 -23.77
CA TYR A 166 -6.19 -1.03 -23.30
C TYR A 166 -4.75 -1.47 -23.53
N PHE A 167 -4.48 -2.77 -23.53
CA PHE A 167 -3.13 -3.33 -23.58
C PHE A 167 -2.79 -3.84 -24.98
N THR A 168 -1.57 -3.55 -25.40
CA THR A 168 -0.93 -4.20 -26.53
C THR A 168 -0.39 -5.58 -26.10
N ALA A 169 0.04 -6.40 -27.03
CA ALA A 169 0.69 -7.69 -26.70
C ALA A 169 1.97 -7.48 -25.83
N GLU A 170 2.71 -6.38 -26.07
CA GLU A 170 3.86 -6.01 -25.27
C GLU A 170 3.45 -5.58 -23.85
N ASP A 171 2.36 -4.83 -23.71
CA ASP A 171 1.79 -4.47 -22.41
C ASP A 171 1.37 -5.73 -21.64
N GLU A 172 0.70 -6.68 -22.28
CA GLU A 172 0.32 -7.94 -21.64
C GLU A 172 1.56 -8.73 -21.20
N ALA A 173 2.62 -8.81 -22.01
CA ALA A 173 3.85 -9.49 -21.62
C ALA A 173 4.49 -8.85 -20.39
N ARG A 174 4.52 -7.51 -20.29
CA ARG A 174 4.99 -6.78 -19.11
C ARG A 174 4.09 -7.00 -17.89
N PHE A 175 2.78 -7.03 -18.10
CA PHE A 175 1.79 -7.32 -17.05
C PHE A 175 2.04 -8.72 -16.44
N TRP A 176 2.20 -9.75 -17.27
CA TRP A 176 2.49 -11.10 -16.82
C TRP A 176 3.83 -11.19 -16.09
N ALA A 177 4.86 -10.53 -16.61
CA ALA A 177 6.16 -10.51 -15.95
C ALA A 177 6.07 -9.92 -14.52
N LEU A 178 5.32 -8.82 -14.35
CA LEU A 178 5.20 -8.11 -13.08
C LEU A 178 4.37 -8.87 -12.04
N PHE A 179 3.25 -9.46 -12.44
CA PHE A 179 2.24 -9.95 -11.52
C PHE A 179 2.20 -11.48 -11.34
N SER A 180 2.91 -12.26 -12.16
CA SER A 180 2.99 -13.70 -11.96
C SER A 180 3.60 -14.06 -10.61
N SER A 181 3.10 -15.14 -10.02
CA SER A 181 3.56 -15.66 -8.74
C SER A 181 5.06 -15.98 -8.74
N MET A 182 5.63 -16.00 -7.56
CA MET A 182 7.08 -16.17 -7.33
C MET A 182 7.30 -17.27 -6.30
N PRO A 183 7.99 -18.37 -6.64
CA PRO A 183 8.38 -19.36 -5.66
C PRO A 183 9.19 -18.73 -4.52
N THR A 184 8.92 -19.16 -3.29
CA THR A 184 9.61 -18.63 -2.11
C THR A 184 9.91 -19.72 -1.10
N LYS A 185 10.63 -19.37 -0.03
CA LYS A 185 10.95 -20.28 1.08
C LYS A 185 9.77 -20.34 2.06
N ASN A 186 9.63 -21.47 2.74
CA ASN A 186 8.76 -21.60 3.90
C ASN A 186 9.39 -20.86 5.10
N THR A 187 9.09 -19.59 5.25
CA THR A 187 9.57 -18.74 6.36
C THR A 187 8.56 -17.64 6.65
N LYS A 188 8.58 -17.10 7.86
CA LYS A 188 7.78 -15.91 8.25
C LYS A 188 8.58 -14.61 8.14
N GLU A 189 9.83 -14.67 7.71
CA GLU A 189 10.74 -13.53 7.64
C GLU A 189 10.44 -12.66 6.42
N VAL A 190 9.81 -11.52 6.62
CA VAL A 190 9.48 -10.54 5.56
C VAL A 190 10.73 -10.13 4.75
N ALA A 191 11.88 -9.95 5.41
CA ALA A 191 13.12 -9.59 4.72
C ALA A 191 13.57 -10.67 3.71
N SER A 192 13.35 -11.97 4.01
CA SER A 192 13.64 -13.06 3.09
C SER A 192 12.71 -13.03 1.88
N HIS A 193 11.44 -12.74 2.09
CA HIS A 193 10.45 -12.63 1.01
C HIS A 193 10.69 -11.40 0.13
N LEU A 194 11.02 -10.26 0.72
CA LEU A 194 11.41 -9.05 -0.01
C LEU A 194 12.61 -9.32 -0.94
N ALA A 195 13.66 -9.98 -0.42
CA ALA A 195 14.81 -10.36 -1.23
C ALA A 195 14.43 -11.32 -2.38
N THR A 196 13.48 -12.23 -2.13
CA THR A 196 12.96 -13.13 -3.19
C THR A 196 12.27 -12.34 -4.29
N VAL A 197 11.37 -11.41 -3.96
CA VAL A 197 10.68 -10.57 -4.97
C VAL A 197 11.69 -9.79 -5.80
N GLN A 198 12.63 -9.11 -5.14
CA GLN A 198 13.66 -8.32 -5.81
C GLN A 198 14.52 -9.16 -6.75
N HIS A 199 14.90 -10.37 -6.32
CA HIS A 199 15.67 -11.30 -7.14
C HIS A 199 14.87 -11.77 -8.36
N VAL A 200 13.65 -12.26 -8.16
CA VAL A 200 12.79 -12.76 -9.25
C VAL A 200 12.45 -11.65 -10.25
N TRP A 201 12.13 -10.46 -9.78
CA TRP A 201 11.87 -9.33 -10.68
C TRP A 201 13.11 -8.94 -11.50
N LYS A 202 14.29 -8.97 -10.88
CA LYS A 202 15.55 -8.75 -11.59
C LYS A 202 15.79 -9.83 -12.66
N GLU A 203 15.55 -11.10 -12.36
CA GLU A 203 15.67 -12.20 -13.33
C GLU A 203 14.65 -12.08 -14.47
N ARG A 204 13.45 -11.58 -14.19
CA ARG A 204 12.43 -11.27 -15.21
C ARG A 204 12.76 -9.99 -16.00
N GLY A 205 13.85 -9.32 -15.69
CA GLY A 205 14.27 -8.07 -16.34
C GLY A 205 13.41 -6.87 -15.98
N ILE A 206 12.63 -6.93 -14.87
CA ILE A 206 11.77 -5.84 -14.43
C ILE A 206 12.61 -4.73 -13.81
N SER A 207 12.29 -3.50 -14.19
CA SER A 207 12.84 -2.29 -13.57
C SER A 207 11.79 -1.18 -13.53
N PHE A 208 12.02 -0.21 -12.65
CA PHE A 208 11.16 0.96 -12.46
C PHE A 208 11.95 2.23 -12.76
N PRO A 209 12.02 2.67 -14.04
CA PRO A 209 12.92 3.74 -14.47
C PRO A 209 12.70 5.10 -13.80
N LYS A 210 11.52 5.33 -13.22
CA LYS A 210 11.15 6.61 -12.59
C LYS A 210 11.18 6.58 -11.07
N LYS A 211 11.61 5.48 -10.45
CA LYS A 211 11.53 5.26 -8.99
C LYS A 211 12.36 6.25 -8.15
N ASP A 212 13.43 6.78 -8.71
CA ASP A 212 14.35 7.68 -7.99
C ASP A 212 13.89 9.14 -8.00
N ASP A 213 12.80 9.47 -8.70
CA ASP A 213 12.19 10.79 -8.66
C ASP A 213 11.01 10.80 -7.69
N PRO A 214 11.14 11.45 -6.51
CA PRO A 214 10.11 11.43 -5.46
C PRO A 214 8.81 12.13 -5.87
N MET A 215 8.81 12.85 -6.98
CA MET A 215 7.62 13.52 -7.53
C MET A 215 6.89 12.69 -8.59
N LYS A 216 7.36 11.48 -8.89
CA LYS A 216 6.68 10.56 -9.81
C LYS A 216 5.76 9.61 -9.06
N ALA A 217 4.72 9.18 -9.76
CA ALA A 217 3.85 8.13 -9.27
C ALA A 217 4.60 6.81 -9.12
N SER A 218 4.17 5.98 -8.17
CA SER A 218 4.78 4.67 -7.90
C SER A 218 3.72 3.59 -7.70
N PHE A 219 4.08 2.33 -7.99
CA PHE A 219 3.28 1.17 -7.62
C PHE A 219 3.40 0.91 -6.12
N ILE A 220 2.26 0.70 -5.47
CA ILE A 220 2.19 0.19 -4.10
C ILE A 220 1.60 -1.20 -4.16
N SER A 221 2.44 -2.21 -3.91
CA SER A 221 2.07 -3.62 -3.99
C SER A 221 2.01 -4.25 -2.62
N VAL A 222 0.89 -4.90 -2.28
CA VAL A 222 0.75 -5.73 -1.09
C VAL A 222 1.05 -7.16 -1.49
N LEU A 223 2.13 -7.71 -0.97
CA LEU A 223 2.62 -9.06 -1.23
C LEU A 223 2.07 -10.02 -0.19
N PHE A 224 1.58 -11.15 -0.65
CA PHE A 224 1.07 -12.24 0.18
C PHE A 224 1.94 -13.48 0.03
N HIS A 225 2.13 -14.17 1.14
CA HIS A 225 2.72 -15.51 1.18
C HIS A 225 1.61 -16.55 1.19
N SER A 226 1.59 -17.42 0.20
CA SER A 226 0.70 -18.58 0.11
C SER A 226 1.50 -19.86 0.31
N GLN A 227 0.94 -20.78 1.08
CA GLN A 227 1.51 -22.11 1.32
C GLN A 227 0.47 -23.18 0.98
N LEU A 228 0.69 -23.93 -0.09
CA LEU A 228 -0.13 -25.07 -0.48
C LEU A 228 0.34 -26.36 0.22
N SER A 229 1.65 -26.49 0.42
CA SER A 229 2.28 -27.56 1.19
C SER A 229 3.55 -27.07 1.86
N ALA A 230 4.21 -27.90 2.66
CA ALA A 230 5.48 -27.52 3.30
C ALA A 230 6.56 -27.10 2.29
N ASP A 231 6.54 -27.71 1.10
CA ASP A 231 7.54 -27.49 0.05
C ASP A 231 7.01 -26.55 -1.06
N GLU A 232 5.74 -26.20 -1.03
CA GLU A 232 5.09 -25.41 -2.08
C GLU A 232 4.61 -24.07 -1.53
N ASN A 233 5.53 -23.11 -1.59
CA ASN A 233 5.35 -21.77 -1.08
C ASN A 233 5.53 -20.75 -2.20
N THR A 234 4.62 -19.78 -2.30
CA THR A 234 4.63 -18.73 -3.31
C THR A 234 4.35 -17.35 -2.72
N LEU A 235 4.92 -16.33 -3.35
CA LEU A 235 4.55 -14.95 -3.16
C LEU A 235 3.74 -14.47 -4.37
N PHE A 236 2.77 -13.62 -4.12
CA PHE A 236 2.01 -12.97 -5.18
C PHE A 236 1.55 -11.58 -4.78
N VAL A 237 1.31 -10.72 -5.77
CA VAL A 237 0.72 -9.41 -5.55
C VAL A 237 -0.78 -9.59 -5.35
N GLY A 238 -1.23 -9.62 -4.10
CA GLY A 238 -2.64 -9.80 -3.75
C GLY A 238 -3.46 -8.52 -3.92
N HIS A 239 -2.80 -7.35 -3.71
CA HIS A 239 -3.39 -6.05 -4.00
C HIS A 239 -2.33 -5.09 -4.53
N VAL A 240 -2.78 -4.12 -5.33
CA VAL A 240 -1.91 -3.06 -5.86
C VAL A 240 -2.71 -1.79 -6.12
N GLY A 241 -2.11 -0.66 -5.79
CA GLY A 241 -2.60 0.68 -6.10
C GLY A 241 -1.46 1.59 -6.52
N ILE A 242 -1.78 2.88 -6.67
CA ILE A 242 -0.86 3.90 -7.16
C ILE A 242 -0.70 4.96 -6.08
N LEU A 243 0.53 5.24 -5.68
CA LEU A 243 0.86 6.41 -4.89
C LEU A 243 1.14 7.59 -5.84
N VAL A 244 0.49 8.71 -5.58
CA VAL A 244 0.66 9.96 -6.32
C VAL A 244 1.10 11.03 -5.33
N PRO A 245 2.35 11.51 -5.39
CA PRO A 245 2.83 12.56 -4.49
C PRO A 245 2.20 13.91 -4.84
N LEU A 246 1.86 14.71 -3.81
CA LEU A 246 1.30 16.05 -3.98
C LEU A 246 2.36 17.13 -3.74
N LYS A 247 2.37 18.16 -4.57
CA LYS A 247 3.35 19.28 -4.48
C LYS A 247 3.32 20.01 -3.14
N GLN A 248 2.13 20.11 -2.53
CA GLN A 248 1.93 20.76 -1.23
C GLN A 248 2.16 19.85 -0.03
N GLY A 249 2.65 18.65 -0.24
CA GLY A 249 2.79 17.59 0.76
C GLY A 249 1.57 16.67 0.82
N GLY A 250 1.76 15.50 1.43
CA GLY A 250 0.78 14.41 1.40
C GLY A 250 0.82 13.62 0.09
N ILE A 251 -0.04 12.61 0.02
CA ILE A 251 -0.14 11.69 -1.10
C ILE A 251 -1.61 11.36 -1.40
N LEU A 252 -1.89 11.05 -2.65
CA LEU A 252 -3.11 10.34 -3.04
C LEU A 252 -2.75 8.85 -3.23
N PHE A 253 -3.62 7.99 -2.75
CA PHE A 253 -3.57 6.57 -3.08
C PHE A 253 -4.76 6.22 -3.96
N VAL A 254 -4.49 5.76 -5.18
CA VAL A 254 -5.48 5.42 -6.20
C VAL A 254 -5.56 3.91 -6.29
N GLU A 255 -6.74 3.35 -6.07
CA GLU A 255 -6.93 1.91 -6.14
C GLU A 255 -8.28 1.49 -6.75
N LYS A 256 -8.34 0.30 -7.27
CA LYS A 256 -9.55 -0.47 -7.54
C LYS A 256 -9.56 -1.63 -6.55
N LEU A 257 -10.53 -1.67 -5.66
CA LEU A 257 -10.50 -2.63 -4.55
C LEU A 257 -10.55 -4.08 -5.04
N ALA A 258 -11.59 -4.41 -5.79
CA ALA A 258 -11.74 -5.72 -6.44
C ALA A 258 -12.63 -5.58 -7.68
N PHE A 259 -12.96 -6.68 -8.34
CA PHE A 259 -13.84 -6.66 -9.52
C PHE A 259 -15.20 -6.03 -9.23
N GLN A 260 -15.82 -6.38 -8.09
CA GLN A 260 -17.13 -5.91 -7.67
C GLN A 260 -17.07 -4.74 -6.67
N GLU A 261 -15.90 -4.30 -6.29
CA GLU A 261 -15.72 -3.18 -5.38
C GLU A 261 -15.29 -1.92 -6.13
N PRO A 262 -15.58 -0.72 -5.61
CA PRO A 262 -15.37 0.53 -6.36
C PRO A 262 -13.91 0.92 -6.58
N TYR A 263 -13.71 1.90 -7.45
CA TYR A 263 -12.51 2.73 -7.46
C TYR A 263 -12.52 3.65 -6.26
N GLN A 264 -11.34 3.88 -5.70
CA GLN A 264 -11.13 4.82 -4.60
C GLN A 264 -9.89 5.68 -4.85
N VAL A 265 -9.97 6.94 -4.40
CA VAL A 265 -8.80 7.80 -4.20
C VAL A 265 -8.85 8.28 -2.76
N ILE A 266 -7.80 7.96 -2.02
CA ILE A 266 -7.69 8.27 -0.59
C ILE A 266 -6.56 9.27 -0.40
N LYS A 267 -6.77 10.27 0.47
CA LYS A 267 -5.75 11.25 0.89
C LYS A 267 -5.05 10.75 2.15
N PHE A 268 -3.72 10.69 2.13
CA PHE A 268 -2.89 10.40 3.29
C PHE A 268 -1.85 11.50 3.48
N GLN A 269 -1.42 11.70 4.73
CA GLN A 269 -0.36 12.66 5.04
C GLN A 269 1.02 12.13 4.65
N ASN A 270 1.21 10.80 4.76
CA ASN A 270 2.50 10.15 4.53
C ASN A 270 2.34 8.65 4.23
N ARG A 271 3.46 8.00 3.92
CA ARG A 271 3.53 6.57 3.61
C ARG A 271 3.19 5.66 4.80
N THR A 272 3.44 6.11 6.03
CA THR A 272 3.10 5.32 7.23
C THR A 272 1.58 5.20 7.39
N GLU A 273 0.82 6.27 7.17
CA GLU A 273 -0.65 6.21 7.18
C GLU A 273 -1.19 5.29 6.08
N LEU A 274 -0.60 5.34 4.88
CA LEU A 274 -0.93 4.40 3.80
C LEU A 274 -0.61 2.95 4.19
N SER A 275 0.54 2.71 4.82
CA SER A 275 0.90 1.39 5.34
C SER A 275 -0.13 0.90 6.36
N ASP A 276 -0.51 1.73 7.32
CA ASP A 276 -1.49 1.40 8.36
C ASP A 276 -2.86 1.05 7.76
N TYR A 277 -3.31 1.80 6.75
CA TYR A 277 -4.54 1.51 6.02
C TYR A 277 -4.49 0.14 5.33
N LEU A 278 -3.42 -0.12 4.56
CA LEU A 278 -3.26 -1.36 3.83
C LEU A 278 -3.08 -2.56 4.77
N MET A 279 -2.29 -2.42 5.83
CA MET A 279 -2.09 -3.48 6.81
C MET A 279 -3.37 -3.75 7.62
N ASN A 280 -4.17 -2.72 7.93
CA ASN A 280 -5.47 -2.95 8.57
C ASN A 280 -6.43 -3.75 7.68
N ARG A 281 -6.36 -3.56 6.37
CA ARG A 281 -7.22 -4.27 5.41
C ARG A 281 -6.74 -5.70 5.13
N TYR A 282 -5.43 -5.92 5.05
CA TYR A 282 -4.85 -7.14 4.50
C TYR A 282 -4.09 -8.02 5.50
N ASP A 283 -3.60 -7.47 6.62
CA ASP A 283 -3.00 -8.27 7.71
C ASP A 283 -4.10 -8.80 8.64
N VAL A 284 -4.92 -9.69 8.10
CA VAL A 284 -5.98 -10.40 8.82
C VAL A 284 -5.53 -11.84 9.11
N GLU A 285 -6.19 -12.49 10.09
CA GLU A 285 -5.89 -13.88 10.43
C GLU A 285 -6.53 -14.82 9.40
N TRP A 286 -5.71 -15.73 8.87
CA TRP A 286 -6.11 -16.71 7.85
C TRP A 286 -5.99 -18.14 8.32
N ASP A 287 -5.59 -18.39 9.58
CA ASP A 287 -5.24 -19.70 10.12
C ASP A 287 -4.14 -20.43 9.30
N GLN A 288 -3.31 -19.71 8.60
CA GLN A 288 -2.19 -20.25 7.83
C GLN A 288 -0.85 -19.88 8.47
N PRO A 289 0.16 -20.78 8.44
CA PRO A 289 1.47 -20.54 9.03
C PRO A 289 2.38 -19.67 8.13
N THR A 290 1.80 -18.77 7.34
CA THR A 290 2.48 -17.90 6.38
C THR A 290 3.07 -16.64 7.05
N ALA A 291 3.94 -15.94 6.34
CA ALA A 291 4.35 -14.59 6.74
C ALA A 291 3.17 -13.62 6.68
N ILE A 292 3.23 -12.56 7.50
CA ILE A 292 2.30 -11.44 7.37
C ILE A 292 2.49 -10.77 5.99
N PRO A 293 1.46 -10.12 5.44
CA PRO A 293 1.61 -9.33 4.22
C PRO A 293 2.67 -8.24 4.40
N PHE A 294 3.34 -7.87 3.30
CA PHE A 294 4.24 -6.73 3.30
C PHE A 294 4.00 -5.85 2.08
N ILE A 295 4.39 -4.58 2.23
CA ILE A 295 4.06 -3.56 1.24
C ILE A 295 5.35 -3.09 0.57
N MET A 296 5.34 -3.06 -0.76
CA MET A 296 6.43 -2.51 -1.56
C MET A 296 5.98 -1.25 -2.29
N GLU A 297 6.88 -0.27 -2.36
CA GLU A 297 6.81 0.85 -3.29
C GLU A 297 7.80 0.57 -4.42
N ASN A 298 7.29 0.33 -5.63
CA ASN A 298 8.07 -0.22 -6.74
C ASN A 298 8.83 -1.48 -6.31
N ASP A 299 10.17 -1.48 -6.34
CA ASP A 299 11.05 -2.59 -5.98
C ASP A 299 11.65 -2.52 -4.57
N ALA A 300 11.20 -1.60 -3.73
CA ALA A 300 11.68 -1.42 -2.36
C ALA A 300 10.56 -1.64 -1.33
N LEU A 301 10.93 -1.97 -0.09
CA LEU A 301 9.98 -1.98 1.01
C LEU A 301 9.43 -0.56 1.20
N LEU A 302 8.11 -0.41 1.38
CA LEU A 302 7.49 0.90 1.58
C LEU A 302 8.09 1.58 2.82
N GLU A 303 8.50 2.84 2.67
CA GLU A 303 8.92 3.65 3.80
C GLU A 303 7.80 3.75 4.83
N GLY A 304 8.10 3.50 6.10
CA GLY A 304 7.10 3.48 7.17
C GLY A 304 6.25 2.22 7.22
N TYR A 305 6.56 1.16 6.41
CA TYR A 305 5.93 -0.14 6.55
C TYR A 305 6.08 -0.67 7.98
N ARG A 306 4.97 -1.16 8.54
CA ARG A 306 4.91 -1.84 9.83
C ARG A 306 3.73 -2.82 9.88
N SER A 307 3.79 -3.74 10.85
CA SER A 307 2.66 -4.64 11.14
C SER A 307 1.39 -3.85 11.45
N ASN A 308 0.23 -4.45 11.24
CA ASN A 308 -1.06 -3.82 11.51
C ASN A 308 -1.13 -3.26 12.95
N PRO A 309 -1.15 -1.92 13.12
CA PRO A 309 -1.17 -1.31 14.44
C PRO A 309 -2.53 -1.47 15.15
N TYR A 310 -3.56 -1.88 14.44
CA TYR A 310 -4.94 -2.05 14.93
C TYR A 310 -5.29 -3.51 15.22
N LYS A 311 -4.42 -4.46 14.87
CA LYS A 311 -4.62 -5.88 15.17
C LYS A 311 -4.63 -6.09 16.69
N LYS A 312 -5.74 -6.59 17.23
CA LYS A 312 -5.80 -6.95 18.65
C LYS A 312 -4.81 -8.07 18.92
N LYS A 313 -3.95 -7.88 19.90
CA LYS A 313 -3.00 -8.89 20.39
C LYS A 313 -3.73 -9.99 21.14
#